data_d0309222bd6f62429309b2261147b817
#
_entry.id   d0309222bd6f62429309b2261147b817
#
_cell.length_a   1.000
_cell.length_b   1.000
_cell.length_c   1.000
_cell.angle_alpha   90.00
_cell.angle_beta   90.00
_cell.angle_gamma   90.00
#
_symmetry.space_group_name_H-M   'P 1'
#
loop_
_entity.id
_entity.type
_entity.pdbx_description
1 polymer ?
#
loop_
_entity_poly.entity_id
_entity_poly.type
_entity_poly.pdbx_seq_one_letter_code
_entity_poly.pdbx_strand_id
1 'polypeptide(L)'
;MVGVCLCSPGQAKADGIEYLMVPSAAMGRDIPVAFQAGGPHAVYLLDAFNAGPEVSNWVGAGAFSTLAGKGISVAAPAGAAFSLYTNWEADVSLQWETFLSQELPDWLAANKGLAPTGHGIVGAAQGGTAALTLAEFHPERFRYAGSLSGFLTPSNTFLNGALTAGMAQFGGVNTQAMWGAAQLGRWKWHDPDVHGQLLVDNNTRLWVFSPQTLTCSDPAAMVGYCDQAQGSNRSFYSHYRARGGRNGHFDFPTGGQHDWGSWGPQLAVMSGDLAATIA
;
A
#
# COMPACT_ATOMS: atom_id res chain seq x y z
N MET A 1 -7.28 -15.81 54.59
CA MET A 1 -6.94 -16.32 53.25
C MET A 1 -7.54 -15.38 52.23
N VAL A 2 -6.67 -14.61 51.59
CA VAL A 2 -7.10 -13.66 50.54
C VAL A 2 -6.84 -14.38 49.20
N GLY A 3 -7.90 -14.70 48.50
CA GLY A 3 -7.81 -15.33 47.17
C GLY A 3 -7.38 -14.31 46.12
N VAL A 4 -6.22 -14.51 45.55
CA VAL A 4 -5.74 -13.75 44.38
C VAL A 4 -6.46 -14.32 43.14
N CYS A 5 -7.38 -13.54 42.59
CA CYS A 5 -8.00 -13.82 41.31
C CYS A 5 -6.97 -13.52 40.18
N LEU A 6 -6.35 -14.56 39.66
CA LEU A 6 -5.53 -14.47 38.43
C LEU A 6 -6.49 -14.29 37.27
N CYS A 7 -6.68 -13.05 36.82
CA CYS A 7 -7.28 -12.79 35.48
C CYS A 7 -6.32 -13.31 34.42
N SER A 8 -6.67 -14.42 33.77
CA SER A 8 -6.03 -14.86 32.55
C SER A 8 -6.19 -13.77 31.48
N PRO A 9 -5.12 -13.42 30.73
CA PRO A 9 -5.29 -12.55 29.57
C PRO A 9 -6.23 -13.26 28.58
N GLY A 10 -7.37 -12.63 28.31
CA GLY A 10 -8.34 -13.14 27.36
C GLY A 10 -7.66 -13.37 26.01
N GLN A 11 -7.75 -14.61 25.51
CA GLN A 11 -7.44 -14.91 24.12
C GLN A 11 -8.30 -13.99 23.25
N ALA A 12 -7.63 -13.12 22.49
CA ALA A 12 -8.28 -12.32 21.45
C ALA A 12 -8.98 -13.30 20.50
N LYS A 13 -10.30 -13.27 20.46
CA LYS A 13 -11.08 -13.97 19.46
C LYS A 13 -10.71 -13.36 18.12
N ALA A 14 -10.11 -14.15 17.25
CA ALA A 14 -9.92 -13.85 15.82
C ALA A 14 -11.28 -13.98 15.10
N ASP A 15 -12.24 -13.13 15.46
CA ASP A 15 -13.59 -13.20 14.94
C ASP A 15 -14.03 -11.85 14.38
N GLY A 16 -14.00 -11.76 13.06
CA GLY A 16 -14.71 -10.73 12.32
C GLY A 16 -13.87 -9.50 11.95
N ILE A 17 -14.25 -8.91 10.81
CA ILE A 17 -13.75 -7.60 10.36
C ILE A 17 -14.54 -6.54 11.13
N GLU A 18 -13.84 -5.63 11.80
CA GLU A 18 -14.41 -4.40 12.35
C GLU A 18 -14.36 -3.31 11.28
N TYR A 19 -15.44 -2.55 11.13
CA TYR A 19 -15.48 -1.37 10.27
C TYR A 19 -15.36 -0.13 11.14
N LEU A 20 -14.20 0.51 11.07
CA LEU A 20 -13.84 1.66 11.89
C LEU A 20 -14.04 2.95 11.10
N MET A 21 -14.35 4.03 11.79
CA MET A 21 -14.29 5.40 11.27
C MET A 21 -13.15 6.10 11.98
N VAL A 22 -12.02 6.25 11.30
CA VAL A 22 -10.80 6.83 11.85
C VAL A 22 -10.72 8.31 11.47
N PRO A 23 -10.75 9.23 12.45
CA PRO A 23 -10.70 10.64 12.15
C PRO A 23 -9.36 11.03 11.53
N SER A 24 -9.42 11.82 10.45
CA SER A 24 -8.27 12.46 9.84
C SER A 24 -8.40 13.97 9.97
N ALA A 25 -7.59 14.56 10.83
CA ALA A 25 -7.51 16.01 10.98
C ALA A 25 -6.92 16.65 9.72
N ALA A 26 -5.95 15.98 9.08
CA ALA A 26 -5.32 16.44 7.86
C ALA A 26 -6.30 16.54 6.68
N MET A 27 -7.28 15.62 6.59
CA MET A 27 -8.30 15.63 5.52
C MET A 27 -9.65 16.20 5.94
N GLY A 28 -9.83 16.56 7.24
CA GLY A 28 -11.05 17.13 7.78
C GLY A 28 -12.26 16.19 7.72
N ARG A 29 -12.05 14.88 7.74
CA ARG A 29 -13.11 13.86 7.66
C ARG A 29 -12.68 12.55 8.32
N ASP A 30 -13.65 11.70 8.61
CA ASP A 30 -13.39 10.33 9.03
C ASP A 30 -13.11 9.44 7.81
N ILE A 31 -12.16 8.53 7.96
CA ILE A 31 -11.77 7.56 6.94
C ILE A 31 -12.27 6.17 7.35
N PRO A 32 -13.07 5.50 6.50
CA PRO A 32 -13.47 4.13 6.75
C PRO A 32 -12.25 3.19 6.69
N VAL A 33 -12.10 2.34 7.71
CA VAL A 33 -11.00 1.36 7.77
C VAL A 33 -11.57 0.01 8.15
N ALA A 34 -11.45 -0.99 7.28
CA ALA A 34 -11.67 -2.37 7.66
C ALA A 34 -10.48 -2.84 8.50
N PHE A 35 -10.75 -3.40 9.67
CA PHE A 35 -9.73 -3.80 10.65
C PHE A 35 -9.98 -5.20 11.17
N GLN A 36 -8.91 -5.99 11.34
CA GLN A 36 -8.94 -7.28 12.02
C GLN A 36 -7.75 -7.36 12.98
N ALA A 37 -8.04 -7.59 14.24
CA ALA A 37 -7.00 -7.82 15.25
C ALA A 37 -6.35 -9.19 15.06
N GLY A 38 -5.02 -9.28 15.24
CA GLY A 38 -4.28 -10.54 15.10
C GLY A 38 -2.90 -10.52 15.72
N GLY A 39 -2.35 -9.36 16.03
CA GLY A 39 -1.04 -9.17 16.67
C GLY A 39 -0.73 -7.70 16.92
N PRO A 40 0.43 -7.40 17.52
CA PRO A 40 0.81 -6.03 17.88
C PRO A 40 1.16 -5.16 16.67
N HIS A 41 1.55 -5.77 15.56
CA HIS A 41 1.83 -5.05 14.32
C HIS A 41 0.74 -5.32 13.28
N ALA A 42 0.48 -4.35 12.43
CA ALA A 42 -0.49 -4.49 11.35
C ALA A 42 0.17 -4.45 9.97
N VAL A 43 -0.46 -5.11 9.00
CA VAL A 43 -0.25 -4.78 7.59
C VAL A 43 -1.32 -3.78 7.14
N TYR A 44 -0.91 -2.70 6.52
CA TYR A 44 -1.80 -1.73 5.87
C TYR A 44 -1.96 -2.11 4.41
N LEU A 45 -3.21 -2.32 3.99
CA LEU A 45 -3.54 -2.79 2.65
C LEU A 45 -4.13 -1.64 1.82
N LEU A 46 -3.44 -1.24 0.77
CA LEU A 46 -3.79 -0.12 -0.09
C LEU A 46 -4.40 -0.59 -1.40
N ASP A 47 -5.54 -0.01 -1.77
CA ASP A 47 -6.30 -0.36 -2.97
C ASP A 47 -5.66 0.12 -4.28
N ALA A 48 -6.16 -0.43 -5.39
CA ALA A 48 -5.92 0.08 -6.73
C ALA A 48 -6.69 1.39 -7.01
N PHE A 49 -6.65 1.92 -8.25
CA PHE A 49 -7.26 3.20 -8.59
C PHE A 49 -8.75 3.30 -8.29
N ASN A 50 -9.49 2.22 -8.48
CA ASN A 50 -10.93 2.14 -8.23
C ASN A 50 -11.26 1.74 -6.79
N ALA A 51 -10.53 2.28 -5.82
CA ALA A 51 -10.78 2.05 -4.40
C ALA A 51 -12.24 2.32 -4.04
N GLY A 52 -12.85 1.40 -3.27
CA GLY A 52 -14.20 1.58 -2.77
C GLY A 52 -14.29 2.79 -1.82
N PRO A 53 -15.38 3.57 -1.86
CA PRO A 53 -15.50 4.76 -1.02
C PRO A 53 -15.69 4.46 0.47
N GLU A 54 -16.31 3.31 0.79
CA GLU A 54 -16.69 2.94 2.17
C GLU A 54 -15.98 1.68 2.66
N VAL A 55 -15.66 0.77 1.73
CA VAL A 55 -15.02 -0.52 2.03
C VAL A 55 -13.87 -0.74 1.05
N SER A 56 -12.70 -1.07 1.58
CA SER A 56 -11.54 -1.45 0.76
C SER A 56 -11.82 -2.70 -0.07
N ASN A 57 -11.37 -2.71 -1.31
CA ASN A 57 -11.48 -3.85 -2.22
C ASN A 57 -10.72 -5.09 -1.72
N TRP A 58 -9.76 -4.93 -0.83
CA TRP A 58 -9.07 -6.03 -0.17
C TRP A 58 -10.00 -6.92 0.66
N VAL A 59 -11.11 -6.38 1.17
CA VAL A 59 -12.14 -7.18 1.85
C VAL A 59 -12.73 -8.20 0.87
N GLY A 60 -13.18 -7.74 -0.30
CA GLY A 60 -13.71 -8.60 -1.37
C GLY A 60 -12.67 -9.56 -1.96
N ALA A 61 -11.40 -9.17 -1.97
CA ALA A 61 -10.28 -10.01 -2.41
C ALA A 61 -9.87 -11.10 -1.40
N GLY A 62 -10.54 -11.20 -0.25
CA GLY A 62 -10.30 -12.24 0.74
C GLY A 62 -9.04 -12.03 1.60
N ALA A 63 -8.49 -10.81 1.66
CA ALA A 63 -7.26 -10.53 2.38
C ALA A 63 -7.35 -10.85 3.87
N PHE A 64 -8.47 -10.56 4.49
CA PHE A 64 -8.69 -10.78 5.91
C PHE A 64 -8.69 -12.25 6.30
N SER A 65 -9.34 -13.11 5.51
CA SER A 65 -9.28 -14.57 5.70
C SER A 65 -7.89 -15.13 5.41
N THR A 66 -7.19 -14.60 4.41
CA THR A 66 -5.82 -14.99 4.04
C THR A 66 -4.82 -14.72 5.18
N LEU A 67 -4.98 -13.61 5.89
CA LEU A 67 -4.07 -13.17 6.94
C LEU A 67 -4.53 -13.56 8.35
N ALA A 68 -5.74 -14.12 8.50
CA ALA A 68 -6.24 -14.57 9.78
C ALA A 68 -5.31 -15.61 10.44
N GLY A 69 -5.08 -15.45 11.74
CA GLY A 69 -4.26 -16.38 12.55
C GLY A 69 -2.75 -16.31 12.28
N LYS A 70 -2.26 -15.34 11.50
CA LYS A 70 -0.82 -15.20 11.21
C LYS A 70 -0.05 -14.36 12.22
N GLY A 71 -0.66 -13.96 13.33
CA GLY A 71 0.00 -13.17 14.38
C GLY A 71 0.17 -11.69 14.03
N ILE A 72 -0.50 -11.21 13.00
CA ILE A 72 -0.50 -9.82 12.57
C ILE A 72 -1.93 -9.28 12.47
N SER A 73 -2.11 -8.02 12.76
CA SER A 73 -3.35 -7.29 12.49
C SER A 73 -3.44 -6.84 11.04
N VAL A 74 -4.63 -6.54 10.57
CA VAL A 74 -4.87 -6.06 9.19
C VAL A 74 -5.65 -4.76 9.28
N ALA A 75 -5.22 -3.73 8.53
CA ALA A 75 -5.91 -2.46 8.39
C ALA A 75 -6.01 -2.10 6.90
N ALA A 76 -7.23 -1.95 6.38
CA ALA A 76 -7.49 -1.63 4.98
C ALA A 76 -8.35 -0.36 4.89
N PRO A 77 -7.74 0.83 4.73
CA PRO A 77 -8.47 2.08 4.55
C PRO A 77 -9.15 2.14 3.18
N ALA A 78 -10.35 2.72 3.15
CA ALA A 78 -11.14 2.95 1.95
C ALA A 78 -11.15 4.42 1.52
N GLY A 79 -11.69 4.72 0.34
CA GLY A 79 -11.94 6.08 -0.13
C GLY A 79 -10.77 6.78 -0.82
N ALA A 80 -9.70 6.07 -1.18
CA ALA A 80 -8.50 6.63 -1.80
C ALA A 80 -8.48 6.50 -3.34
N ALA A 81 -9.65 6.46 -3.99
CA ALA A 81 -9.70 6.34 -5.45
C ALA A 81 -8.90 7.46 -6.13
N PHE A 82 -8.05 7.08 -7.09
CA PHE A 82 -7.22 7.98 -7.89
C PHE A 82 -6.38 9.00 -7.09
N SER A 83 -6.00 8.65 -5.85
CA SER A 83 -5.24 9.55 -4.96
C SER A 83 -3.73 9.34 -4.99
N LEU A 84 -3.24 8.20 -5.50
CA LEU A 84 -1.88 7.71 -5.33
C LEU A 84 -1.43 7.66 -3.86
N TYR A 85 -2.36 7.72 -2.91
CA TYR A 85 -2.10 7.70 -1.47
C TYR A 85 -1.05 8.72 -0.99
N THR A 86 -1.02 9.88 -1.63
CA THR A 86 -0.06 10.96 -1.37
C THR A 86 -0.74 12.19 -0.81
N ASN A 87 0.04 13.13 -0.30
CA ASN A 87 -0.45 14.47 0.04
C ASN A 87 -0.52 15.31 -1.24
N TRP A 88 -1.72 15.76 -1.60
CA TRP A 88 -1.91 16.61 -2.75
C TRP A 88 -1.57 18.06 -2.41
N GLU A 89 -0.80 18.74 -3.30
CA GLU A 89 -0.35 20.11 -3.06
C GLU A 89 -1.49 21.13 -3.10
N ALA A 90 -2.44 20.95 -4.01
CA ALA A 90 -3.54 21.89 -4.22
C ALA A 90 -4.91 21.37 -3.73
N ASP A 91 -4.96 20.22 -3.04
CA ASP A 91 -6.19 19.68 -2.47
C ASP A 91 -5.94 19.14 -1.06
N VAL A 92 -6.30 19.94 -0.07
CA VAL A 92 -6.15 19.61 1.35
C VAL A 92 -7.06 18.46 1.81
N SER A 93 -8.07 18.07 1.02
CA SER A 93 -8.93 16.91 1.32
C SER A 93 -8.28 15.58 0.99
N LEU A 94 -7.09 15.59 0.36
CA LEU A 94 -6.34 14.41 -0.08
C LEU A 94 -4.94 14.40 0.53
N GLN A 95 -4.86 14.25 1.86
CA GLN A 95 -3.61 14.20 2.63
C GLN A 95 -3.32 12.77 3.10
N TRP A 96 -3.29 11.84 2.14
CA TRP A 96 -3.21 10.41 2.42
C TRP A 96 -1.88 9.96 3.04
N GLU A 97 -0.76 10.58 2.65
CA GLU A 97 0.54 10.25 3.26
C GLU A 97 0.53 10.58 4.76
N THR A 98 0.02 11.75 5.14
CA THR A 98 -0.13 12.14 6.55
C THR A 98 -1.04 11.17 7.29
N PHE A 99 -2.17 10.79 6.69
CA PHE A 99 -3.08 9.83 7.30
C PHE A 99 -2.41 8.48 7.55
N LEU A 100 -1.75 7.93 6.54
CA LEU A 100 -1.17 6.57 6.59
C LEU A 100 0.11 6.48 7.44
N SER A 101 0.91 7.54 7.48
CA SER A 101 2.19 7.53 8.21
C SER A 101 2.09 8.06 9.64
N GLN A 102 1.05 8.83 9.97
CA GLN A 102 0.91 9.47 11.27
C GLN A 102 -0.45 9.15 11.91
N GLU A 103 -1.56 9.62 11.33
CA GLU A 103 -2.87 9.60 11.98
C GLU A 103 -3.39 8.16 12.22
N LEU A 104 -3.36 7.30 11.22
CA LEU A 104 -3.84 5.92 11.32
C LEU A 104 -3.00 5.07 12.28
N PRO A 105 -1.64 5.06 12.21
CA PRO A 105 -0.83 4.33 13.17
C PRO A 105 -1.03 4.79 14.61
N ASP A 106 -1.08 6.09 14.85
CA ASP A 106 -1.25 6.65 16.19
C ASP A 106 -2.65 6.36 16.74
N TRP A 107 -3.68 6.42 15.88
CA TRP A 107 -5.04 6.05 16.27
C TRP A 107 -5.17 4.56 16.60
N LEU A 108 -4.57 3.68 15.79
CA LEU A 108 -4.58 2.24 16.03
C LEU A 108 -3.80 1.87 17.30
N ALA A 109 -2.69 2.53 17.57
CA ALA A 109 -1.95 2.35 18.81
C ALA A 109 -2.79 2.74 20.03
N ALA A 110 -3.45 3.90 19.98
CA ALA A 110 -4.27 4.40 21.09
C ALA A 110 -5.57 3.61 21.31
N ASN A 111 -6.23 3.14 20.24
CA ASN A 111 -7.57 2.59 20.31
C ASN A 111 -7.63 1.06 20.14
N LYS A 112 -6.60 0.45 19.55
CA LYS A 112 -6.51 -1.01 19.32
C LYS A 112 -5.31 -1.65 19.99
N GLY A 113 -4.46 -0.86 20.65
CA GLY A 113 -3.29 -1.35 21.38
C GLY A 113 -2.18 -1.89 20.48
N LEU A 114 -2.12 -1.44 19.22
CA LEU A 114 -1.05 -1.82 18.32
C LEU A 114 0.27 -1.13 18.71
N ALA A 115 1.39 -1.71 18.28
CA ALA A 115 2.68 -1.03 18.35
C ALA A 115 2.62 0.26 17.50
N PRO A 116 3.34 1.34 17.89
CA PRO A 116 3.36 2.57 17.10
C PRO A 116 4.22 2.47 15.84
N THR A 117 5.06 1.45 15.72
CA THR A 117 6.09 1.29 14.67
C THR A 117 6.20 -0.16 14.21
N GLY A 118 6.97 -0.41 13.14
CA GLY A 118 7.33 -1.76 12.71
C GLY A 118 6.24 -2.51 11.95
N HIS A 119 5.34 -1.80 11.31
CA HIS A 119 4.25 -2.35 10.50
C HIS A 119 4.70 -2.82 9.12
N GLY A 120 3.79 -3.48 8.40
CA GLY A 120 3.90 -3.73 6.97
C GLY A 120 2.94 -2.83 6.19
N ILE A 121 3.28 -2.58 4.94
CA ILE A 121 2.40 -1.90 4.00
C ILE A 121 2.44 -2.63 2.66
N VAL A 122 1.27 -2.97 2.12
CA VAL A 122 1.13 -3.71 0.86
C VAL A 122 0.04 -3.07 0.03
N GLY A 123 0.29 -2.88 -1.24
CA GLY A 123 -0.73 -2.28 -2.09
C GLY A 123 -0.75 -2.81 -3.52
N ALA A 124 -1.89 -2.64 -4.16
CA ALA A 124 -2.14 -2.98 -5.56
C ALA A 124 -2.11 -1.71 -6.43
N ALA A 125 -1.50 -1.79 -7.61
CA ALA A 125 -1.41 -0.69 -8.58
C ALA A 125 -0.95 0.63 -7.92
N GLN A 126 -1.79 1.68 -7.86
CA GLN A 126 -1.45 2.93 -7.16
C GLN A 126 -1.01 2.68 -5.71
N GLY A 127 -1.67 1.74 -5.02
CA GLY A 127 -1.31 1.36 -3.65
C GLY A 127 0.08 0.72 -3.57
N GLY A 128 0.49 -0.03 -4.60
CA GLY A 128 1.83 -0.61 -4.68
C GLY A 128 2.93 0.43 -4.85
N THR A 129 2.67 1.50 -5.62
CA THR A 129 3.55 2.67 -5.70
C THR A 129 3.69 3.33 -4.33
N ALA A 130 2.55 3.63 -3.70
CA ALA A 130 2.49 4.28 -2.40
C ALA A 130 3.16 3.45 -1.29
N ALA A 131 3.01 2.12 -1.31
CA ALA A 131 3.62 1.25 -0.31
C ALA A 131 5.15 1.38 -0.26
N LEU A 132 5.80 1.45 -1.42
CA LEU A 132 7.25 1.66 -1.48
C LEU A 132 7.62 3.08 -1.06
N THR A 133 6.95 4.11 -1.60
CA THR A 133 7.22 5.51 -1.26
C THR A 133 7.04 5.78 0.24
N LEU A 134 5.98 5.24 0.85
CA LEU A 134 5.76 5.39 2.29
C LEU A 134 6.84 4.70 3.12
N ALA A 135 7.30 3.52 2.70
CA ALA A 135 8.39 2.83 3.40
C ALA A 135 9.75 3.52 3.21
N GLU A 136 9.98 4.21 2.11
CA GLU A 136 11.16 5.04 1.87
C GLU A 136 11.30 6.18 2.87
N PHE A 137 10.20 6.92 3.05
CA PHE A 137 10.20 8.15 3.85
C PHE A 137 9.77 7.95 5.31
N HIS A 138 9.14 6.80 5.64
CA HIS A 138 8.66 6.47 6.98
C HIS A 138 9.15 5.08 7.44
N PRO A 139 10.48 4.82 7.43
CA PRO A 139 11.03 3.49 7.74
C PRO A 139 10.77 3.06 9.20
N GLU A 140 10.58 4.02 10.10
CA GLU A 140 10.19 3.74 11.49
C GLU A 140 8.77 3.14 11.57
N ARG A 141 7.88 3.53 10.66
CA ARG A 141 6.51 2.99 10.59
C ARG A 141 6.46 1.66 9.85
N PHE A 142 7.18 1.55 8.71
CA PHE A 142 7.04 0.43 7.79
C PHE A 142 8.38 -0.27 7.54
N ARG A 143 8.55 -1.47 8.09
CA ARG A 143 9.73 -2.32 7.86
C ARG A 143 9.53 -3.36 6.75
N TYR A 144 8.30 -3.49 6.25
CA TYR A 144 7.92 -4.34 5.12
C TYR A 144 7.12 -3.53 4.11
N ALA A 145 7.48 -3.61 2.83
CA ALA A 145 6.75 -2.98 1.76
C ALA A 145 6.47 -3.96 0.61
N GLY A 146 5.19 -4.12 0.27
CA GLY A 146 4.72 -4.97 -0.83
C GLY A 146 4.11 -4.15 -1.95
N SER A 147 4.61 -4.31 -3.17
CA SER A 147 4.06 -3.71 -4.38
C SER A 147 3.55 -4.77 -5.33
N LEU A 148 2.24 -4.80 -5.56
CA LEU A 148 1.58 -5.69 -6.49
C LEU A 148 1.17 -4.88 -7.73
N SER A 149 1.94 -5.00 -8.79
CA SER A 149 1.79 -4.24 -10.05
C SER A 149 1.80 -2.72 -9.86
N GLY A 150 2.63 -2.20 -8.95
CA GLY A 150 2.79 -0.76 -8.73
C GLY A 150 3.45 -0.06 -9.93
N PHE A 151 3.32 1.25 -9.98
CA PHE A 151 3.97 2.12 -10.96
C PHE A 151 5.25 2.67 -10.33
N LEU A 152 6.37 1.96 -10.49
CA LEU A 152 7.59 2.21 -9.70
C LEU A 152 8.56 3.22 -10.31
N THR A 153 8.23 3.78 -11.49
CA THR A 153 8.96 4.87 -12.15
C THR A 153 7.99 5.96 -12.66
N PRO A 154 7.11 6.52 -11.78
CA PRO A 154 6.04 7.43 -12.22
C PRO A 154 6.57 8.74 -12.80
N SER A 155 7.81 9.11 -12.54
CA SER A 155 8.45 10.28 -13.15
C SER A 155 9.00 10.03 -14.57
N ASN A 156 9.00 8.77 -15.04
CA ASN A 156 9.34 8.44 -16.42
C ASN A 156 8.29 9.04 -17.37
N THR A 157 8.73 9.64 -18.46
CA THR A 157 7.87 10.39 -19.39
C THR A 157 6.68 9.58 -19.91
N PHE A 158 6.88 8.31 -20.27
CA PHE A 158 5.81 7.47 -20.80
C PHE A 158 4.81 7.10 -19.72
N LEU A 159 5.28 6.64 -18.57
CA LEU A 159 4.41 6.25 -17.46
C LEU A 159 3.70 7.46 -16.87
N ASN A 160 4.38 8.60 -16.73
CA ASN A 160 3.78 9.87 -16.32
C ASN A 160 2.61 10.26 -17.23
N GLY A 161 2.82 10.25 -18.55
CA GLY A 161 1.77 10.56 -19.51
C GLY A 161 0.58 9.60 -19.40
N ALA A 162 0.83 8.29 -19.28
CA ALA A 162 -0.22 7.30 -19.14
C ALA A 162 -1.01 7.46 -17.81
N LEU A 163 -0.32 7.68 -16.69
CA LEU A 163 -0.97 7.95 -15.39
C LEU A 163 -1.82 9.22 -15.44
N THR A 164 -1.27 10.30 -15.95
CA THR A 164 -1.99 11.58 -16.09
C THR A 164 -3.25 11.42 -16.94
N ALA A 165 -3.14 10.76 -18.11
CA ALA A 165 -4.28 10.53 -18.99
C ALA A 165 -5.33 9.61 -18.34
N GLY A 166 -4.90 8.52 -17.70
CA GLY A 166 -5.80 7.57 -17.03
C GLY A 166 -6.54 8.19 -15.85
N MET A 167 -5.84 8.91 -15.00
CA MET A 167 -6.44 9.59 -13.85
C MET A 167 -7.44 10.68 -14.28
N ALA A 168 -7.13 11.42 -15.35
CA ALA A 168 -8.07 12.40 -15.90
C ALA A 168 -9.30 11.73 -16.53
N GLN A 169 -9.09 10.70 -17.34
CA GLN A 169 -10.18 10.07 -18.09
C GLN A 169 -11.12 9.25 -17.20
N PHE A 170 -10.60 8.49 -16.25
CA PHE A 170 -11.39 7.57 -15.43
C PHE A 170 -11.68 8.09 -14.03
N GLY A 171 -10.80 8.89 -13.46
CA GLY A 171 -10.96 9.50 -12.15
C GLY A 171 -11.53 10.92 -12.18
N GLY A 172 -11.54 11.56 -13.34
CA GLY A 172 -11.93 12.96 -13.47
C GLY A 172 -11.00 13.92 -12.72
N VAL A 173 -9.77 13.49 -12.41
CA VAL A 173 -8.85 14.25 -11.57
C VAL A 173 -7.76 14.93 -12.39
N ASN A 174 -7.33 16.10 -11.93
CA ASN A 174 -6.22 16.83 -12.50
C ASN A 174 -4.95 16.56 -11.69
N THR A 175 -4.03 15.79 -12.24
CA THR A 175 -2.76 15.43 -11.58
C THR A 175 -1.85 16.64 -11.31
N GLN A 176 -2.09 17.80 -11.93
CA GLN A 176 -1.38 19.04 -11.56
C GLN A 176 -1.75 19.52 -10.17
N ALA A 177 -2.95 19.19 -9.68
CA ALA A 177 -3.34 19.48 -8.30
C ALA A 177 -2.63 18.56 -7.29
N MET A 178 -2.18 17.38 -7.75
CA MET A 178 -1.46 16.41 -6.93
C MET A 178 0.00 16.82 -6.71
N TRP A 179 0.80 16.86 -7.77
CA TRP A 179 2.25 17.10 -7.71
C TRP A 179 2.74 18.18 -8.68
N GLY A 180 1.86 19.06 -9.11
CA GLY A 180 2.19 20.05 -10.13
C GLY A 180 2.47 19.43 -11.50
N ALA A 181 3.02 20.26 -12.40
CA ALA A 181 3.41 19.79 -13.72
C ALA A 181 4.58 18.77 -13.64
N ALA A 182 4.59 17.79 -14.54
CA ALA A 182 5.59 16.74 -14.58
C ALA A 182 7.05 17.23 -14.58
N GLN A 183 7.27 18.42 -15.11
CA GLN A 183 8.61 19.02 -15.23
C GLN A 183 9.12 19.64 -13.91
N LEU A 184 8.26 19.83 -12.89
CA LEU A 184 8.60 20.56 -11.67
C LEU A 184 9.29 19.73 -10.59
N GLY A 185 9.64 18.47 -10.86
CA GLY A 185 10.44 17.65 -9.97
C GLY A 185 9.66 16.96 -8.85
N ARG A 186 8.41 17.35 -8.56
CA ARG A 186 7.58 16.69 -7.51
C ARG A 186 7.23 15.25 -7.87
N TRP A 187 7.06 14.94 -9.13
CA TRP A 187 6.92 13.57 -9.62
C TRP A 187 8.13 12.69 -9.27
N LYS A 188 9.35 13.27 -9.30
CA LYS A 188 10.56 12.56 -8.88
C LYS A 188 10.61 12.35 -7.37
N TRP A 189 10.02 13.24 -6.59
CA TRP A 189 9.95 13.09 -5.14
C TRP A 189 9.11 11.87 -4.74
N HIS A 190 8.06 11.57 -5.50
CA HIS A 190 7.16 10.43 -5.26
C HIS A 190 7.46 9.24 -6.18
N ASP A 191 8.69 9.13 -6.67
CA ASP A 191 9.13 8.05 -7.54
C ASP A 191 10.00 7.06 -6.75
N PRO A 192 9.46 5.83 -6.48
CA PRO A 192 10.20 4.83 -5.72
C PRO A 192 11.56 4.46 -6.32
N ASP A 193 11.69 4.53 -7.65
CA ASP A 193 12.98 4.23 -8.27
C ASP A 193 14.02 5.32 -8.00
N VAL A 194 13.61 6.58 -7.94
CA VAL A 194 14.52 7.70 -7.63
C VAL A 194 15.07 7.56 -6.21
N HIS A 195 14.23 7.20 -5.24
CA HIS A 195 14.57 7.11 -3.82
C HIS A 195 14.89 5.70 -3.33
N GLY A 196 14.93 4.71 -4.20
CA GLY A 196 15.15 3.30 -3.86
C GLY A 196 16.42 3.01 -3.04
N GLN A 197 17.38 3.95 -2.97
CA GLN A 197 18.52 3.84 -2.04
C GLN A 197 18.05 3.84 -0.58
N LEU A 198 17.01 4.60 -0.24
CA LEU A 198 16.47 4.64 1.13
C LEU A 198 15.95 3.25 1.57
N LEU A 199 15.32 2.49 0.67
CA LEU A 199 14.88 1.12 0.97
C LEU A 199 16.06 0.18 1.25
N VAL A 200 17.18 0.39 0.57
CA VAL A 200 18.43 -0.36 0.81
C VAL A 200 19.04 0.01 2.15
N ASP A 201 19.18 1.31 2.42
CA ASP A 201 19.81 1.82 3.64
C ASP A 201 18.99 1.49 4.89
N ASN A 202 17.66 1.53 4.78
CA ASN A 202 16.72 1.15 5.84
C ASN A 202 16.59 -0.37 6.01
N ASN A 203 17.17 -1.15 5.10
CA ASN A 203 17.02 -2.61 5.05
C ASN A 203 15.54 -3.06 5.06
N THR A 204 14.66 -2.29 4.40
CA THR A 204 13.24 -2.60 4.29
C THR A 204 13.06 -3.95 3.58
N ARG A 205 12.22 -4.84 4.13
CA ARG A 205 11.85 -6.08 3.44
C ARG A 205 10.89 -5.76 2.30
N LEU A 206 11.28 -6.10 1.07
CA LEU A 206 10.47 -5.84 -0.12
C LEU A 206 9.84 -7.11 -0.66
N TRP A 207 8.61 -6.97 -1.15
CA TRP A 207 7.95 -7.94 -2.02
C TRP A 207 7.37 -7.22 -3.24
N VAL A 208 7.93 -7.49 -4.42
CA VAL A 208 7.53 -6.84 -5.66
C VAL A 208 7.05 -7.88 -6.64
N PHE A 209 5.79 -7.79 -7.01
CA PHE A 209 5.15 -8.68 -7.97
C PHE A 209 4.52 -7.86 -9.09
N SER A 210 4.79 -8.24 -10.34
CA SER A 210 4.13 -7.63 -11.50
C SER A 210 4.10 -8.62 -12.65
N PRO A 211 2.93 -9.23 -12.96
CA PRO A 211 2.81 -10.16 -14.06
C PRO A 211 2.93 -9.42 -15.40
N GLN A 212 3.33 -10.14 -16.43
CA GLN A 212 3.22 -9.66 -17.80
C GLN A 212 1.75 -9.70 -18.22
N THR A 213 1.16 -8.53 -18.31
CA THR A 213 -0.24 -8.38 -18.67
C THR A 213 -0.37 -8.21 -20.18
N LEU A 214 -1.04 -9.16 -20.83
CA LEU A 214 -1.33 -9.07 -22.28
C LEU A 214 -2.65 -8.31 -22.54
N THR A 215 -3.53 -8.27 -21.55
CA THR A 215 -4.79 -7.54 -21.58
C THR A 215 -5.03 -6.92 -20.22
N CYS A 216 -5.47 -5.69 -20.20
CA CYS A 216 -5.82 -4.99 -18.99
C CYS A 216 -7.34 -4.98 -18.82
N SER A 217 -7.85 -5.58 -17.77
CA SER A 217 -9.29 -5.61 -17.48
C SER A 217 -9.77 -4.40 -16.68
N ASP A 218 -8.84 -3.64 -16.10
CA ASP A 218 -9.14 -2.36 -15.45
C ASP A 218 -9.50 -1.33 -16.53
N PRO A 219 -10.69 -0.67 -16.49
CA PRO A 219 -11.04 0.39 -17.43
C PRO A 219 -9.99 1.50 -17.52
N ALA A 220 -9.33 1.82 -16.42
CA ALA A 220 -8.22 2.75 -16.38
C ALA A 220 -6.98 2.26 -17.16
N ALA A 221 -6.90 0.97 -17.44
CA ALA A 221 -5.82 0.34 -18.19
C ALA A 221 -5.88 0.57 -19.69
N MET A 222 -6.99 1.04 -20.22
CA MET A 222 -7.17 1.30 -21.66
C MET A 222 -6.25 2.40 -22.20
N VAL A 223 -5.52 3.11 -21.34
CA VAL A 223 -4.51 4.11 -21.72
C VAL A 223 -3.07 3.59 -21.67
N GLY A 224 -2.88 2.27 -21.56
CA GLY A 224 -1.58 1.62 -21.74
C GLY A 224 -0.67 1.58 -20.51
N TYR A 225 -1.12 2.01 -19.32
CA TYR A 225 -0.24 1.99 -18.14
C TYR A 225 -0.08 0.61 -17.51
N CYS A 226 -0.98 -0.34 -17.77
CA CYS A 226 -0.79 -1.72 -17.30
C CYS A 226 0.44 -2.37 -17.92
N ASP A 227 0.68 -2.15 -19.22
CA ASP A 227 1.87 -2.63 -19.91
C ASP A 227 3.13 -1.97 -19.34
N GLN A 228 3.01 -0.70 -18.91
CA GLN A 228 4.11 0.04 -18.30
C GLN A 228 4.40 -0.41 -16.86
N ALA A 229 3.42 -0.98 -16.14
CA ALA A 229 3.62 -1.41 -14.77
C ALA A 229 4.76 -2.43 -14.67
N GLN A 230 4.73 -3.52 -15.44
CA GLN A 230 5.79 -4.52 -15.39
C GLN A 230 7.16 -3.94 -15.82
N GLY A 231 7.20 -3.12 -16.87
CA GLY A 231 8.43 -2.45 -17.30
C GLY A 231 9.04 -1.59 -16.19
N SER A 232 8.21 -0.81 -15.49
CA SER A 232 8.64 0.01 -14.36
C SER A 232 9.14 -0.83 -13.17
N ASN A 233 8.49 -1.95 -12.87
CA ASN A 233 8.92 -2.87 -11.82
C ASN A 233 10.25 -3.55 -12.13
N ARG A 234 10.49 -3.95 -13.39
CA ARG A 234 11.77 -4.50 -13.83
C ARG A 234 12.89 -3.47 -13.79
N SER A 235 12.61 -2.22 -14.16
CA SER A 235 13.55 -1.10 -14.05
C SER A 235 13.95 -0.87 -12.59
N PHE A 236 12.96 -0.75 -11.71
CA PHE A 236 13.17 -0.63 -10.27
C PHE A 236 14.03 -1.78 -9.72
N TYR A 237 13.71 -3.04 -10.07
CA TYR A 237 14.49 -4.20 -9.65
C TYR A 237 15.96 -4.06 -10.05
N SER A 238 16.24 -3.70 -11.30
CA SER A 238 17.60 -3.54 -11.81
C SER A 238 18.38 -2.49 -11.02
N HIS A 239 17.75 -1.34 -10.76
CA HIS A 239 18.35 -0.25 -10.00
C HIS A 239 18.51 -0.57 -8.53
N TYR A 240 17.51 -1.20 -7.89
CA TYR A 240 17.60 -1.69 -6.52
C TYR A 240 18.79 -2.64 -6.32
N ARG A 241 18.96 -3.59 -7.25
CA ARG A 241 20.11 -4.52 -7.22
C ARG A 241 21.45 -3.79 -7.42
N ALA A 242 21.51 -2.84 -8.34
CA ALA A 242 22.70 -2.02 -8.59
C ALA A 242 23.09 -1.17 -7.38
N ARG A 243 22.12 -0.70 -6.60
CA ARG A 243 22.34 0.02 -5.33
C ARG A 243 22.76 -0.91 -4.16
N GLY A 244 22.93 -2.20 -4.39
CA GLY A 244 23.29 -3.18 -3.38
C GLY A 244 22.12 -3.81 -2.61
N GLY A 245 20.89 -3.56 -3.02
CA GLY A 245 19.70 -4.12 -2.40
C GLY A 245 19.68 -5.66 -2.44
N ARG A 246 19.42 -6.29 -1.29
CA ARG A 246 19.40 -7.75 -1.10
C ARG A 246 18.15 -8.24 -0.39
N ASN A 247 17.48 -7.39 0.37
CA ASN A 247 16.33 -7.75 1.20
C ASN A 247 15.01 -7.62 0.43
N GLY A 248 14.91 -8.26 -0.74
CA GLY A 248 13.72 -8.19 -1.59
C GLY A 248 13.42 -9.49 -2.31
N HIS A 249 12.14 -9.84 -2.39
CA HIS A 249 11.60 -10.84 -3.29
C HIS A 249 11.01 -10.13 -4.50
N PHE A 250 11.34 -10.59 -5.71
CA PHE A 250 10.88 -10.01 -6.97
C PHE A 250 10.36 -11.13 -7.86
N ASP A 251 9.11 -11.00 -8.30
CA ASP A 251 8.44 -12.00 -9.13
C ASP A 251 7.74 -11.33 -10.33
N PHE A 252 8.13 -11.74 -11.51
CA PHE A 252 7.66 -11.19 -12.79
C PHE A 252 7.20 -12.30 -13.73
N PRO A 253 6.09 -13.00 -13.39
CA PRO A 253 5.62 -14.12 -14.20
C PRO A 253 5.17 -13.67 -15.59
N THR A 254 5.25 -14.60 -16.55
CA THR A 254 4.84 -14.38 -17.95
C THR A 254 3.33 -14.44 -18.16
N GLY A 255 2.56 -14.83 -17.14
CA GLY A 255 1.10 -14.89 -17.15
C GLY A 255 0.51 -14.20 -15.92
N GLY A 256 -0.68 -13.67 -16.07
CA GLY A 256 -1.42 -12.96 -15.03
C GLY A 256 -2.11 -11.74 -15.61
N GLN A 257 -2.80 -11.00 -14.74
CA GLN A 257 -3.54 -9.80 -15.09
C GLN A 257 -3.22 -8.66 -14.11
N HIS A 258 -3.44 -7.43 -14.55
CA HIS A 258 -3.36 -6.26 -13.68
C HIS A 258 -4.70 -6.07 -12.95
N ASP A 259 -5.06 -7.02 -12.09
CA ASP A 259 -6.36 -7.07 -11.42
C ASP A 259 -6.34 -7.86 -10.11
N TRP A 260 -7.49 -7.86 -9.44
CA TRP A 260 -7.70 -8.57 -8.16
C TRP A 260 -7.58 -10.10 -8.26
N GLY A 261 -7.77 -10.67 -9.45
CA GLY A 261 -7.55 -12.10 -9.71
C GLY A 261 -6.08 -12.51 -9.58
N SER A 262 -5.16 -11.57 -9.77
CA SER A 262 -3.72 -11.76 -9.56
C SER A 262 -3.27 -11.30 -8.17
N TRP A 263 -3.75 -10.14 -7.69
CA TRP A 263 -3.27 -9.54 -6.43
C TRP A 263 -3.74 -10.27 -5.18
N GLY A 264 -4.99 -10.74 -5.14
CA GLY A 264 -5.51 -11.52 -4.01
C GLY A 264 -4.72 -12.82 -3.77
N PRO A 265 -4.55 -13.69 -4.77
CA PRO A 265 -3.69 -14.88 -4.67
C PRO A 265 -2.24 -14.56 -4.32
N GLN A 266 -1.68 -13.45 -4.84
CA GLN A 266 -0.32 -13.06 -4.53
C GLN A 266 -0.14 -12.66 -3.05
N LEU A 267 -1.15 -12.05 -2.44
CA LEU A 267 -1.15 -11.79 -1.00
C LEU A 267 -1.04 -13.10 -0.20
N ALA A 268 -1.71 -14.16 -0.64
CA ALA A 268 -1.60 -15.47 0.02
C ALA A 268 -0.18 -16.04 -0.07
N VAL A 269 0.47 -15.92 -1.24
CA VAL A 269 1.85 -16.38 -1.46
C VAL A 269 2.83 -15.63 -0.53
N MET A 270 2.72 -14.31 -0.44
CA MET A 270 3.62 -13.48 0.37
C MET A 270 3.33 -13.49 1.87
N SER A 271 2.17 -13.99 2.28
CA SER A 271 1.65 -13.86 3.65
C SER A 271 2.56 -14.44 4.73
N GLY A 272 3.29 -15.53 4.41
CA GLY A 272 4.25 -16.13 5.33
C GLY A 272 5.48 -15.25 5.55
N ASP A 273 6.04 -14.70 4.48
CA ASP A 273 7.18 -13.76 4.53
C ASP A 273 6.81 -12.45 5.24
N LEU A 274 5.63 -11.93 4.94
CA LEU A 274 5.08 -10.74 5.61
C LEU A 274 4.96 -10.98 7.13
N ALA A 275 4.28 -12.05 7.54
CA ALA A 275 4.09 -12.38 8.96
C ALA A 275 5.44 -12.61 9.66
N ALA A 276 6.36 -13.37 9.08
CA ALA A 276 7.68 -13.61 9.63
C ALA A 276 8.49 -12.31 9.83
N THR A 277 8.19 -11.28 9.06
CA THR A 277 8.90 -10.00 9.15
C THR A 277 8.29 -9.08 10.21
N ILE A 278 6.95 -9.02 10.34
CA ILE A 278 6.31 -8.00 11.18
C ILE A 278 5.60 -8.53 12.43
N ALA A 279 5.37 -9.85 12.59
CA ALA A 279 4.71 -10.43 13.76
C ALA A 279 5.48 -10.23 15.08
#